data_1e879c936c4c568d09d01dedd29d06b0
#
_entry.id   1e879c936c4c568d09d01dedd29d06b0
#
_cell.length_a   1.000
_cell.length_b   1.000
_cell.length_c   1.000
_cell.angle_alpha   90.00
_cell.angle_beta   90.00
_cell.angle_gamma   90.00
#
_symmetry.space_group_name_H-M   'P 1'
#
loop_
_entity.id
_entity.type
_entity.pdbx_description
1 polymer ?
#
loop_
_entity_poly.entity_id
_entity_poly.type
_entity_poly.pdbx_seq_one_letter_code
_entity_poly.pdbx_strand_id
1 'polypeptide(L)'
;MNLLFLKTIAMDPRTQSYHSPQRKDYVWSDDIMVAQCEKCAPTGTIGTDCHCGIYGSPNPEALDEYARHPTSFNVLLQAYGRVDIWTAPRDVSDGHCYVLRSWAAKIVGIAENEKYQFFDSDARAQAAVTASLLLNVDIYPLKIVREMIATTWREHVGFDPYDNKNYPWFRHGYEFGRS
;
A
#
# COMPACT_ATOMS: atom_id res chain seq x y z
N MET A 1 12.34 11.86 4.17
CA MET A 1 11.75 10.84 3.24
C MET A 1 10.61 10.18 4.01
N ASN A 2 9.44 9.99 3.42
CA ASN A 2 8.27 9.48 4.15
C ASN A 2 8.21 7.94 4.04
N LEU A 3 7.51 7.27 4.97
CA LEU A 3 7.40 5.82 5.01
C LEU A 3 6.76 5.26 3.74
N LEU A 4 7.39 4.26 3.14
CA LEU A 4 6.91 3.57 1.95
C LEU A 4 6.23 2.25 2.31
N PHE A 5 5.19 1.89 1.55
CA PHE A 5 4.46 0.64 1.68
C PHE A 5 3.71 0.29 0.40
N LEU A 6 3.23 -0.92 0.30
CA LEU A 6 2.47 -1.41 -0.85
C LEU A 6 0.97 -1.45 -0.57
N LYS A 7 0.20 -1.25 -1.61
CA LYS A 7 -1.25 -1.45 -1.65
C LYS A 7 -1.66 -2.01 -3.00
N THR A 8 -2.61 -2.94 -3.00
CA THR A 8 -3.27 -3.36 -4.24
C THR A 8 -4.36 -2.35 -4.62
N ILE A 9 -4.34 -1.95 -5.88
CA ILE A 9 -5.43 -1.20 -6.52
C ILE A 9 -5.88 -1.93 -7.78
N ALA A 10 -7.06 -1.59 -8.29
CA ALA A 10 -7.58 -2.12 -9.54
C ALA A 10 -7.95 -0.98 -10.49
N MET A 11 -7.72 -1.17 -11.77
CA MET A 11 -8.17 -0.26 -12.80
C MET A 11 -9.53 -0.70 -13.34
N ASP A 12 -10.48 0.22 -13.42
CA ASP A 12 -11.69 0.02 -14.20
C ASP A 12 -11.35 0.26 -15.68
N PRO A 13 -11.42 -0.77 -16.55
CA PRO A 13 -11.02 -0.63 -17.95
C PRO A 13 -11.96 0.28 -18.76
N ARG A 14 -13.17 0.57 -18.28
CA ARG A 14 -14.14 1.43 -18.97
C ARG A 14 -13.92 2.91 -18.68
N THR A 15 -13.67 3.22 -17.42
CA THR A 15 -13.50 4.62 -16.96
C THR A 15 -12.04 5.02 -16.84
N GLN A 16 -11.11 4.05 -16.89
CA GLN A 16 -9.68 4.21 -16.60
C GLN A 16 -9.44 4.82 -15.21
N SER A 17 -10.40 4.67 -14.29
CA SER A 17 -10.24 5.09 -12.90
C SER A 17 -9.59 3.98 -12.07
N TYR A 18 -8.84 4.38 -11.05
CA TYR A 18 -8.16 3.47 -10.13
C TYR A 18 -8.89 3.47 -8.80
N HIS A 19 -9.18 2.31 -8.26
CA HIS A 19 -9.90 2.18 -7.00
C HIS A 19 -9.33 1.06 -6.13
N SER A 20 -9.63 1.11 -4.84
CA SER A 20 -9.33 -0.02 -3.96
C SER A 20 -10.20 -1.22 -4.36
N PRO A 21 -9.68 -2.45 -4.42
CA PRO A 21 -10.46 -3.64 -4.77
C PRO A 21 -11.69 -3.86 -3.86
N GLN A 22 -11.63 -3.36 -2.63
CA GLN A 22 -12.71 -3.47 -1.63
C GLN A 22 -13.64 -2.24 -1.59
N ARG A 23 -13.22 -1.10 -2.12
CA ARG A 23 -13.93 0.18 -2.06
C ARG A 23 -13.90 0.84 -3.44
N LYS A 24 -14.87 0.49 -4.28
CA LYS A 24 -14.99 1.02 -5.65
C LYS A 24 -15.30 2.51 -5.70
N ASP A 25 -15.90 3.02 -4.64
CA ASP A 25 -16.20 4.43 -4.44
C ASP A 25 -14.97 5.28 -4.11
N TYR A 26 -13.85 4.64 -3.78
CA TYR A 26 -12.61 5.31 -3.45
C TYR A 26 -11.66 5.33 -4.66
N VAL A 27 -11.74 6.41 -5.43
CA VAL A 27 -10.95 6.61 -6.66
C VAL A 27 -9.60 7.21 -6.31
N TRP A 28 -8.53 6.62 -6.84
CA TRP A 28 -7.16 7.09 -6.69
C TRP A 28 -6.80 8.08 -7.80
N SER A 29 -6.00 9.10 -7.46
CA SER A 29 -5.45 10.10 -8.37
C SER A 29 -3.92 10.20 -8.19
N ASP A 30 -3.28 11.06 -8.95
CA ASP A 30 -1.86 11.43 -8.83
C ASP A 30 -1.56 12.32 -7.62
N ASP A 31 -2.61 12.88 -7.00
CA ASP A 31 -2.51 13.69 -5.79
C ASP A 31 -2.42 12.87 -4.51
N ILE A 32 -2.20 13.56 -3.40
CA ILE A 32 -2.26 12.96 -2.07
C ILE A 32 -3.72 12.59 -1.77
N MET A 33 -3.95 11.30 -1.63
CA MET A 33 -5.24 10.75 -1.22
C MET A 33 -5.36 10.82 0.31
N VAL A 34 -6.50 11.30 0.79
CA VAL A 34 -6.80 11.39 2.22
C VAL A 34 -7.88 10.38 2.58
N ALA A 35 -7.74 9.72 3.72
CA ALA A 35 -8.74 8.78 4.22
C ALA A 35 -10.09 9.47 4.42
N GLN A 36 -11.13 8.92 3.82
CA GLN A 36 -12.49 9.46 3.95
C GLN A 36 -13.14 8.94 5.23
N CYS A 37 -13.28 9.81 6.20
CA CYS A 37 -13.91 9.48 7.47
C CYS A 37 -14.47 10.75 8.13
N GLU A 38 -15.77 10.85 8.23
CA GLU A 38 -16.44 11.99 8.86
C GLU A 38 -15.99 12.20 10.32
N LYS A 39 -15.74 11.10 11.05
CA LYS A 39 -15.30 11.13 12.44
C LYS A 39 -13.87 11.67 12.62
N CYS A 40 -12.98 11.38 11.67
CA CYS A 40 -11.55 11.74 11.74
C CYS A 40 -11.21 13.00 10.93
N ALA A 41 -12.04 13.37 9.96
CA ALA A 41 -11.79 14.53 9.10
C ALA A 41 -11.52 15.84 9.86
N PRO A 42 -12.24 16.16 10.95
CA PRO A 42 -12.01 17.40 11.71
C PRO A 42 -10.61 17.47 12.35
N THR A 43 -10.01 16.34 12.69
CA THR A 43 -8.68 16.29 13.32
C THR A 43 -7.55 16.16 12.31
N GLY A 44 -7.85 15.78 11.07
CA GLY A 44 -6.84 15.52 10.03
C GLY A 44 -5.92 14.34 10.35
N THR A 45 -6.34 13.44 11.24
CA THR A 45 -5.54 12.29 11.67
C THR A 45 -6.43 11.09 11.98
N ILE A 46 -5.86 9.89 11.96
CA ILE A 46 -6.58 8.65 12.29
C ILE A 46 -6.86 8.58 13.78
N GLY A 47 -8.13 8.44 14.14
CA GLY A 47 -8.53 8.18 15.53
C GLY A 47 -8.17 6.76 15.97
N THR A 48 -7.85 6.59 17.26
CA THR A 48 -7.55 5.28 17.85
C THR A 48 -8.73 4.32 17.77
N ASP A 49 -9.93 4.85 17.86
CA ASP A 49 -11.19 4.09 17.89
C ASP A 49 -11.90 4.04 16.52
N CYS A 50 -11.16 4.34 15.46
CA CYS A 50 -11.68 4.36 14.11
C CYS A 50 -10.91 3.36 13.22
N HIS A 51 -11.66 2.66 12.36
CA HIS A 51 -11.09 1.75 11.36
C HIS A 51 -10.86 2.40 9.99
N CYS A 52 -10.95 3.74 9.91
CA CYS A 52 -10.62 4.47 8.68
C CYS A 52 -9.11 4.44 8.41
N GLY A 53 -8.73 4.82 7.20
CA GLY A 53 -7.35 4.93 6.80
C GLY A 53 -7.08 4.24 5.47
N ILE A 54 -5.91 4.50 4.95
CA ILE A 54 -5.37 3.84 3.76
C ILE A 54 -4.53 2.67 4.24
N TYR A 55 -5.03 1.47 4.07
CA TYR A 55 -4.40 0.23 4.50
C TYR A 55 -3.41 -0.28 3.46
N GLY A 56 -2.31 -0.87 3.92
CA GLY A 56 -1.31 -1.52 3.10
C GLY A 56 -0.35 -2.39 3.91
N SER A 57 0.66 -2.91 3.24
CA SER A 57 1.68 -3.77 3.83
C SER A 57 3.04 -3.51 3.17
N PRO A 58 4.16 -3.66 3.86
CA PRO A 58 5.45 -3.74 3.20
C PRO A 58 5.59 -5.03 2.39
N ASN A 59 4.86 -6.09 2.74
CA ASN A 59 4.99 -7.42 2.16
C ASN A 59 4.00 -7.59 1.00
N PRO A 60 4.46 -7.77 -0.25
CA PRO A 60 3.58 -7.98 -1.39
C PRO A 60 2.73 -9.25 -1.24
N GLU A 61 3.27 -10.28 -0.59
CA GLU A 61 2.56 -11.53 -0.33
C GLU A 61 1.31 -11.34 0.55
N ALA A 62 1.32 -10.35 1.45
CA ALA A 62 0.16 -10.01 2.28
C ALA A 62 -0.99 -9.38 1.46
N LEU A 63 -0.70 -8.97 0.24
CA LEU A 63 -1.65 -8.31 -0.65
C LEU A 63 -2.25 -9.25 -1.70
N ASP A 64 -1.78 -10.50 -1.78
CA ASP A 64 -2.22 -11.47 -2.79
C ASP A 64 -3.73 -11.77 -2.72
N GLU A 65 -4.31 -11.73 -1.52
CA GLU A 65 -5.75 -11.92 -1.34
C GLU A 65 -6.60 -10.82 -1.96
N TYR A 66 -6.04 -9.62 -2.07
CA TYR A 66 -6.71 -8.46 -2.65
C TYR A 66 -6.55 -8.38 -4.17
N ALA A 67 -5.64 -9.16 -4.74
CA ALA A 67 -5.29 -9.14 -6.15
C ALA A 67 -6.22 -10.02 -7.03
N ARG A 68 -7.46 -10.26 -6.60
CA ARG A 68 -8.42 -11.14 -7.30
C ARG A 68 -9.01 -10.55 -8.58
N HIS A 69 -8.92 -9.25 -8.76
CA HIS A 69 -9.41 -8.61 -9.98
C HIS A 69 -8.37 -8.74 -11.11
N PRO A 70 -8.78 -9.05 -12.36
CA PRO A 70 -7.85 -9.24 -13.48
C PRO A 70 -7.02 -8.00 -13.84
N THR A 71 -7.44 -6.81 -13.43
CA THR A 71 -6.70 -5.55 -13.63
C THR A 71 -6.09 -5.01 -12.35
N SER A 72 -5.93 -5.85 -11.31
CA SER A 72 -5.29 -5.45 -10.04
C SER A 72 -3.78 -5.47 -10.16
N PHE A 73 -3.13 -4.50 -9.56
CA PHE A 73 -1.68 -4.41 -9.44
C PHE A 73 -1.29 -3.73 -8.13
N ASN A 74 -0.04 -3.88 -7.73
CA ASN A 74 0.48 -3.27 -6.51
C ASN A 74 1.12 -1.91 -6.82
N VAL A 75 0.70 -0.89 -6.07
CA VAL A 75 1.31 0.44 -6.10
C VAL A 75 2.19 0.63 -4.88
N LEU A 76 3.29 1.37 -5.07
CA LEU A 76 4.14 1.87 -4.00
C LEU A 76 3.55 3.19 -3.51
N LEU A 77 3.20 3.23 -2.25
CA LEU A 77 2.61 4.38 -1.59
C LEU A 77 3.62 5.04 -0.65
N GLN A 78 3.61 6.35 -0.62
CA GLN A 78 4.26 7.17 0.38
C GLN A 78 3.22 7.65 1.38
N ALA A 79 3.43 7.36 2.67
CA ALA A 79 2.51 7.74 3.74
C ALA A 79 2.68 9.20 4.16
N TYR A 80 1.58 9.85 4.55
CA TYR A 80 1.54 11.17 5.13
C TYR A 80 0.65 11.19 6.37
N GLY A 81 0.99 12.06 7.32
CA GLY A 81 0.30 12.18 8.58
C GLY A 81 0.54 10.98 9.48
N ARG A 82 -0.43 10.67 10.32
CA ARG A 82 -0.32 9.54 11.26
C ARG A 82 -0.36 8.21 10.53
N VAL A 83 0.57 7.33 10.91
CA VAL A 83 0.63 5.94 10.49
C VAL A 83 0.58 5.04 11.71
N ASP A 84 -0.36 4.12 11.74
CA ASP A 84 -0.38 3.04 12.73
C ASP A 84 0.17 1.76 12.06
N ILE A 85 1.08 1.06 12.74
CA ILE A 85 1.68 -0.19 12.27
C ILE A 85 1.38 -1.28 13.29
N TRP A 86 1.01 -2.47 12.83
CA TRP A 86 0.81 -3.65 13.68
C TRP A 86 1.15 -4.93 12.93
N THR A 87 1.31 -6.01 13.69
CA THR A 87 1.44 -7.35 13.12
C THR A 87 0.07 -8.02 13.01
N ALA A 88 -0.20 -8.64 11.89
CA ALA A 88 -1.40 -9.43 11.67
C ALA A 88 -1.03 -10.90 11.40
N PRO A 89 -1.81 -11.88 11.90
CA PRO A 89 -1.62 -13.27 11.53
C PRO A 89 -1.90 -13.45 10.03
N ARG A 90 -1.15 -14.33 9.38
CA ARG A 90 -1.41 -14.77 8.02
C ARG A 90 -2.21 -16.05 8.06
N ASP A 91 -3.31 -16.13 7.30
CA ASP A 91 -4.12 -17.35 7.18
C ASP A 91 -3.42 -18.46 6.38
N VAL A 92 -2.37 -18.12 5.64
CA VAL A 92 -1.64 -19.05 4.77
C VAL A 92 -0.17 -19.06 5.17
N SER A 93 0.26 -20.16 5.81
CA SER A 93 1.62 -20.41 6.29
C SER A 93 2.11 -19.57 7.48
N ASP A 94 2.15 -20.13 8.65
CA ASP A 94 2.93 -19.87 9.88
C ASP A 94 3.66 -18.52 10.06
N GLY A 95 3.23 -17.45 9.38
CA GLY A 95 3.87 -16.15 9.37
C GLY A 95 2.97 -15.04 9.87
N HIS A 96 3.57 -14.04 10.46
CA HIS A 96 2.97 -12.73 10.69
C HIS A 96 3.41 -11.79 9.56
N CYS A 97 2.56 -10.84 9.21
CA CYS A 97 2.94 -9.74 8.32
C CYS A 97 2.70 -8.40 9.01
N TYR A 98 3.47 -7.41 8.65
CA TYR A 98 3.17 -6.04 9.04
C TYR A 98 2.04 -5.50 8.19
N VAL A 99 1.07 -4.92 8.86
CA VAL A 99 0.00 -4.14 8.26
C VAL A 99 0.12 -2.72 8.78
N LEU A 100 -0.14 -1.77 7.94
CA LEU A 100 -0.19 -0.38 8.33
C LEU A 100 -1.45 0.30 7.80
N ARG A 101 -1.83 1.38 8.46
CA ARG A 101 -2.83 2.31 7.96
C ARG A 101 -2.29 3.73 8.06
N SER A 102 -2.49 4.51 7.00
CA SER A 102 -2.08 5.91 6.93
C SER A 102 -3.31 6.82 6.81
N TRP A 103 -3.21 8.02 7.37
CA TRP A 103 -4.21 9.06 7.17
C TRP A 103 -4.28 9.51 5.72
N ALA A 104 -3.13 9.71 5.11
CA ALA A 104 -3.02 10.07 3.72
C ALA A 104 -1.86 9.35 3.06
N ALA A 105 -1.93 9.17 1.74
CA ALA A 105 -0.86 8.57 0.96
C ALA A 105 -0.88 9.10 -0.48
N LYS A 106 0.29 9.04 -1.11
CA LYS A 106 0.47 9.34 -2.54
C LYS A 106 1.05 8.11 -3.24
N ILE A 107 0.59 7.83 -4.47
CA ILE A 107 1.22 6.85 -5.34
C ILE A 107 2.54 7.45 -5.84
N VAL A 108 3.64 6.75 -5.58
CA VAL A 108 5.00 7.16 -5.97
C VAL A 108 5.68 6.16 -6.90
N GLY A 109 5.03 5.05 -7.18
CA GLY A 109 5.50 4.02 -8.09
C GLY A 109 4.53 2.87 -8.21
N ILE A 110 4.85 1.95 -9.11
CA ILE A 110 4.14 0.69 -9.30
C ILE A 110 5.14 -0.43 -9.09
N ALA A 111 4.75 -1.47 -8.34
CA ALA A 111 5.57 -2.65 -8.16
C ALA A 111 5.28 -3.67 -9.26
N GLU A 112 6.32 -4.07 -9.98
CA GLU A 112 6.26 -5.24 -10.86
C GLU A 112 6.02 -6.50 -10.02
N ASN A 113 5.07 -7.34 -10.40
CA ASN A 113 4.76 -8.55 -9.66
C ASN A 113 5.03 -9.80 -10.50
N GLU A 114 6.09 -10.51 -10.14
CA GLU A 114 6.54 -11.71 -10.85
C GLU A 114 5.63 -12.94 -10.61
N LYS A 115 4.81 -12.94 -9.57
CA LYS A 115 4.06 -14.13 -9.11
C LYS A 115 2.68 -14.34 -9.70
N TYR A 116 2.12 -13.38 -10.42
CA TYR A 116 0.74 -13.51 -10.92
C TYR A 116 0.62 -14.34 -12.19
N GLN A 117 1.11 -15.58 -12.17
CA GLN A 117 0.94 -16.54 -13.26
C GLN A 117 -0.48 -17.14 -13.39
N PHE A 118 -1.37 -16.90 -12.42
CA PHE A 118 -2.67 -17.56 -12.34
C PHE A 118 -3.86 -16.79 -12.93
N PHE A 119 -3.71 -15.52 -13.20
CA PHE A 119 -4.74 -14.71 -13.83
C PHE A 119 -4.08 -13.89 -14.93
N ASP A 120 -4.80 -13.63 -16.00
CA ASP A 120 -4.43 -12.90 -17.20
C ASP A 120 -3.28 -11.88 -16.96
N SER A 121 -2.03 -12.37 -17.05
CA SER A 121 -0.82 -11.59 -16.79
C SER A 121 -0.75 -10.36 -17.70
N ASP A 122 -1.29 -10.47 -18.90
CA ASP A 122 -1.27 -9.42 -19.89
C ASP A 122 -2.21 -8.27 -19.52
N ALA A 123 -3.41 -8.58 -19.01
CA ALA A 123 -4.35 -7.54 -18.57
C ALA A 123 -3.82 -6.74 -17.39
N ARG A 124 -3.11 -7.38 -16.46
CA ARG A 124 -2.47 -6.71 -15.32
C ARG A 124 -1.27 -5.88 -15.72
N ALA A 125 -0.41 -6.44 -16.55
CA ALA A 125 0.73 -5.72 -17.09
C ALA A 125 0.26 -4.49 -17.86
N GLN A 126 -0.76 -4.63 -18.70
CA GLN A 126 -1.34 -3.50 -19.42
C GLN A 126 -1.97 -2.47 -18.50
N ALA A 127 -2.69 -2.89 -17.44
CA ALA A 127 -3.25 -1.99 -16.44
C ALA A 127 -2.14 -1.22 -15.69
N ALA A 128 -1.06 -1.88 -15.29
CA ALA A 128 0.09 -1.26 -14.63
C ALA A 128 0.79 -0.25 -15.55
N VAL A 129 1.03 -0.59 -16.83
CA VAL A 129 1.62 0.33 -17.80
C VAL A 129 0.73 1.54 -18.05
N THR A 130 -0.58 1.33 -18.22
CA THR A 130 -1.54 2.42 -18.39
C THR A 130 -1.54 3.32 -17.16
N ALA A 131 -1.51 2.74 -15.95
CA ALA A 131 -1.45 3.48 -14.71
C ALA A 131 -0.15 4.30 -14.59
N SER A 132 1.00 3.72 -14.94
CA SER A 132 2.29 4.41 -14.93
C SER A 132 2.25 5.69 -15.79
N LEU A 133 1.68 5.60 -16.98
CA LEU A 133 1.56 6.75 -17.89
C LEU A 133 0.59 7.81 -17.37
N LEU A 134 -0.58 7.41 -16.87
CA LEU A 134 -1.62 8.35 -16.41
C LEU A 134 -1.27 9.01 -15.07
N LEU A 135 -0.60 8.30 -14.17
CA LEU A 135 -0.17 8.79 -12.87
C LEU A 135 1.23 9.41 -12.90
N ASN A 136 1.89 9.34 -14.04
CA ASN A 136 3.28 9.81 -14.23
C ASN A 136 4.24 9.27 -13.15
N VAL A 137 4.20 7.94 -12.95
CA VAL A 137 5.07 7.23 -12.01
C VAL A 137 5.76 6.05 -12.67
N ASP A 138 6.95 5.68 -12.17
CA ASP A 138 7.72 4.57 -12.71
C ASP A 138 7.19 3.21 -12.25
N ILE A 139 7.47 2.17 -13.07
CA ILE A 139 7.30 0.77 -12.69
C ILE A 139 8.66 0.26 -12.22
N TYR A 140 8.71 -0.26 -11.00
CA TYR A 140 9.94 -0.77 -10.39
C TYR A 140 9.90 -2.29 -10.24
N PRO A 141 11.01 -2.99 -10.53
CA PRO A 141 11.18 -4.39 -10.17
C PRO A 141 10.93 -4.60 -8.67
N LEU A 142 10.26 -5.70 -8.30
CA LEU A 142 9.89 -5.97 -6.90
C LEU A 142 11.09 -5.93 -5.95
N LYS A 143 12.27 -6.38 -6.40
CA LYS A 143 13.51 -6.29 -5.63
C LYS A 143 13.84 -4.85 -5.24
N ILE A 144 13.74 -3.92 -6.18
CA ILE A 144 14.01 -2.50 -5.94
C ILE A 144 12.98 -1.91 -4.98
N VAL A 145 11.69 -2.25 -5.17
CA VAL A 145 10.61 -1.83 -4.26
C VAL A 145 10.88 -2.29 -2.82
N ARG A 146 11.29 -3.54 -2.63
CA ARG A 146 11.65 -4.07 -1.30
C ARG A 146 12.82 -3.31 -0.67
N GLU A 147 13.85 -2.98 -1.43
CA GLU A 147 14.98 -2.19 -0.95
C GLU A 147 14.57 -0.77 -0.54
N MET A 148 13.71 -0.12 -1.34
CA MET A 148 13.17 1.20 -1.03
C MET A 148 12.35 1.18 0.27
N ILE A 149 11.46 0.21 0.42
CA ILE A 149 10.64 0.03 1.62
C ILE A 149 11.54 -0.25 2.83
N ALA A 150 12.45 -1.22 2.73
CA ALA A 150 13.36 -1.58 3.84
C ALA A 150 14.17 -0.37 4.30
N THR A 151 14.64 0.46 3.38
CA THR A 151 15.40 1.67 3.69
C THR A 151 14.55 2.66 4.51
N THR A 152 13.35 2.98 4.03
CA THR A 152 12.48 3.93 4.76
C THR A 152 11.99 3.38 6.09
N TRP A 153 11.78 2.06 6.21
CA TRP A 153 11.41 1.44 7.47
C TRP A 153 12.55 1.47 8.47
N ARG A 154 13.78 1.16 8.07
CA ARG A 154 14.95 1.29 8.96
C ARG A 154 15.14 2.72 9.46
N GLU A 155 14.95 3.70 8.58
CA GLU A 155 15.09 5.12 8.93
C GLU A 155 13.99 5.63 9.88
N HIS A 156 12.74 5.20 9.71
CA HIS A 156 11.59 5.79 10.37
C HIS A 156 10.96 4.92 11.46
N VAL A 157 11.10 3.61 11.34
CA VAL A 157 10.50 2.62 12.25
C VAL A 157 11.58 1.92 13.08
N GLY A 158 12.81 1.92 12.60
CA GLY A 158 13.97 1.38 13.32
C GLY A 158 14.27 -0.09 13.04
N PHE A 159 13.57 -0.74 12.10
CA PHE A 159 13.85 -2.12 11.70
C PHE A 159 13.54 -2.38 10.22
N ASP A 160 14.03 -3.50 9.72
CA ASP A 160 13.73 -3.99 8.36
C ASP A 160 12.48 -4.88 8.40
N PRO A 161 11.40 -4.55 7.65
CA PRO A 161 10.16 -5.31 7.67
C PRO A 161 10.29 -6.70 7.04
N TYR A 162 11.41 -6.99 6.36
CA TYR A 162 11.73 -8.28 5.74
C TYR A 162 12.69 -9.13 6.56
N ASP A 163 13.23 -8.62 7.67
CA ASP A 163 14.06 -9.41 8.59
C ASP A 163 13.18 -10.30 9.48
N ASN A 164 13.07 -11.58 9.11
CA ASN A 164 12.21 -12.58 9.75
C ASN A 164 12.61 -12.94 11.19
N LYS A 165 13.70 -12.41 11.74
CA LYS A 165 14.24 -12.89 13.01
C LYS A 165 13.52 -12.38 14.25
N ASN A 166 12.76 -11.31 14.12
CA ASN A 166 12.07 -10.71 15.26
C ASN A 166 10.79 -10.02 14.79
N TYR A 167 9.66 -10.72 14.74
CA TYR A 167 8.35 -10.09 14.72
C TYR A 167 7.90 -9.85 16.17
N PRO A 168 8.27 -8.73 16.83
CA PRO A 168 7.61 -8.40 18.07
C PRO A 168 6.14 -8.12 17.78
N TRP A 169 5.25 -8.55 18.65
CA TRP A 169 3.88 -8.07 18.67
C TRP A 169 3.93 -6.55 18.83
N PHE A 170 3.58 -5.86 17.75
CA PHE A 170 3.89 -4.46 17.63
C PHE A 170 2.64 -3.67 17.26
N ARG A 171 2.33 -2.67 18.05
CA ARG A 171 1.35 -1.66 17.70
C ARG A 171 1.92 -0.31 18.07
N HIS A 172 2.35 0.46 17.06
CA HIS A 172 2.84 1.81 17.25
C HIS A 172 2.19 2.79 16.28
N GLY A 173 1.99 4.02 16.72
CA GLY A 173 1.61 5.14 15.89
C GLY A 173 2.82 6.01 15.62
N TYR A 174 2.99 6.41 14.38
CA TYR A 174 4.03 7.35 13.92
C TYR A 174 3.38 8.55 13.26
N GLU A 175 3.96 9.73 13.48
CA GLU A 175 3.55 10.95 12.78
C GLU A 175 4.55 11.28 11.67
N PHE A 176 4.07 11.40 10.44
CA PHE A 176 4.87 11.80 9.30
C PHE A 176 4.39 13.16 8.79
N GLY A 177 5.30 14.12 8.74
CA GLY A 177 4.98 15.50 8.37
C GLY A 177 4.45 15.64 6.95
N ARG A 178 3.55 16.60 6.77
CA ARG A 178 3.28 17.15 5.44
C ARG A 178 4.49 18.05 5.08
N SER A 179 5.25 17.63 4.09
CA SER A 179 6.24 18.52 3.46
C SER A 179 5.55 19.35 2.41
#